data_e8496f8599685bc46ab1735aa9ffa0fb
#
_entry.id   e8496f8599685bc46ab1735aa9ffa0fb
#
_cell.length_a   1.000
_cell.length_b   1.000
_cell.length_c   1.000
_cell.angle_alpha   90.00
_cell.angle_beta   90.00
_cell.angle_gamma   90.00
#
_symmetry.space_group_name_H-M   'P 1'
#
loop_
_entity.id
_entity.type
_entity.pdbx_description
1 polymer ?
#
loop_
_entity_poly.entity_id
_entity_poly.type
_entity_poly.pdbx_seq_one_letter_code
_entity_poly.pdbx_strand_id
1 'polypeptide(L)'
;DVLQSRGLGDVYKRQKVIGIPPIGGFAEFVTINKNLVIPVNMNFDSLAGASLPINYGTSYYALKRRANAQSGESLLVLGASGGIGTATIQLAKVMGLKTICAVGSDDKAEYVKSLGGDEIVRYDQVDLKETVKELTDGKGVDIVIDPVGGEVSEQALRATAFNGRLLVIGFANGEIPKISLNLTLVKGVSIVGVWWGRWTNTSPHETAEDFSELVSFVESGELNLSLIHI
;
A
#
# COMPACT_ATOMS: atom_id res chain seq x y z
N ASP A 1 -22.94 37.42 -22.27
CA ASP A 1 -22.86 36.00 -21.87
C ASP A 1 -21.45 35.39 -21.82
N VAL A 2 -20.47 36.07 -22.42
CA VAL A 2 -19.04 35.63 -22.34
C VAL A 2 -18.43 35.94 -20.95
N LEU A 3 -18.99 36.86 -20.18
CA LEU A 3 -18.49 37.26 -18.86
C LEU A 3 -18.94 36.32 -17.73
N GLN A 4 -20.08 35.63 -17.87
CA GLN A 4 -20.51 34.62 -16.88
C GLN A 4 -19.73 33.31 -16.96
N SER A 5 -19.27 32.94 -18.15
CA SER A 5 -18.42 31.75 -18.31
C SER A 5 -16.99 31.92 -17.77
N ARG A 6 -16.50 33.17 -17.66
CA ARG A 6 -15.17 33.47 -17.10
C ARG A 6 -15.10 33.27 -15.58
N GLY A 7 -16.18 33.52 -14.85
CA GLY A 7 -16.19 33.39 -13.38
C GLY A 7 -16.11 31.94 -12.90
N LEU A 8 -16.90 31.04 -13.45
CA LEU A 8 -16.90 29.63 -13.09
C LEU A 8 -15.64 28.91 -13.62
N GLY A 9 -15.18 29.25 -14.83
CA GLY A 9 -13.94 28.69 -15.38
C GLY A 9 -12.68 29.06 -14.60
N ASP A 10 -12.63 30.20 -13.93
CA ASP A 10 -11.48 30.65 -13.13
C ASP A 10 -11.43 29.97 -11.76
N VAL A 11 -12.55 29.62 -11.16
CA VAL A 11 -12.61 28.87 -9.91
C VAL A 11 -12.02 27.47 -10.12
N TYR A 12 -12.38 26.79 -11.20
CA TYR A 12 -11.81 25.48 -11.56
C TYR A 12 -10.35 25.55 -11.98
N LYS A 13 -9.90 26.65 -12.60
CA LYS A 13 -8.51 26.85 -13.03
C LYS A 13 -7.50 27.07 -11.89
N ARG A 14 -7.97 27.30 -10.66
CA ARG A 14 -7.10 27.54 -9.49
C ARG A 14 -7.28 26.50 -8.38
N GLN A 15 -8.03 25.44 -8.67
CA GLN A 15 -8.27 24.39 -7.69
C GLN A 15 -6.96 23.63 -7.41
N LYS A 16 -6.71 23.36 -6.13
CA LYS A 16 -5.61 22.50 -5.72
C LYS A 16 -5.96 21.06 -6.06
N VAL A 17 -5.00 20.35 -6.64
CA VAL A 17 -5.20 18.98 -7.12
C VAL A 17 -3.98 18.10 -6.81
N ILE A 18 -4.22 16.79 -6.66
CA ILE A 18 -3.20 15.76 -6.76
C ILE A 18 -3.27 15.20 -8.17
N GLY A 19 -2.14 15.16 -8.87
CA GLY A 19 -2.05 14.59 -10.22
C GLY A 19 -1.18 13.34 -10.23
N ILE A 20 -1.51 12.38 -11.09
CA ILE A 20 -0.76 11.14 -11.27
C ILE A 20 -0.23 11.09 -12.71
N PRO A 21 0.77 11.92 -13.07
CA PRO A 21 1.33 11.89 -14.41
C PRO A 21 2.17 10.64 -14.61
N PRO A 22 2.09 9.98 -15.78
CA PRO A 22 2.96 8.83 -16.10
C PRO A 22 4.44 9.21 -16.14
N ILE A 23 4.75 10.45 -16.56
CA ILE A 23 6.07 11.06 -16.62
C ILE A 23 5.98 12.56 -16.34
N GLY A 24 7.11 13.19 -16.00
CA GLY A 24 7.19 14.66 -15.90
C GLY A 24 6.76 15.24 -14.55
N GLY A 25 6.69 14.41 -13.48
CA GLY A 25 6.34 14.89 -12.13
C GLY A 25 7.39 15.82 -11.49
N PHE A 26 8.64 15.80 -11.96
CA PHE A 26 9.71 16.71 -11.52
C PHE A 26 9.79 17.94 -12.44
N ALA A 27 8.71 18.70 -12.52
CA ALA A 27 8.60 19.90 -13.35
C ALA A 27 7.68 20.94 -12.69
N GLU A 28 7.86 22.21 -13.05
CA GLU A 28 6.98 23.29 -12.59
C GLU A 28 5.56 23.18 -13.21
N PHE A 29 5.48 22.58 -14.40
CA PHE A 29 4.23 22.38 -15.14
C PHE A 29 4.22 20.97 -15.75
N VAL A 30 3.05 20.33 -15.73
CA VAL A 30 2.86 19.01 -16.34
C VAL A 30 1.49 18.94 -17.01
N THR A 31 1.44 18.31 -18.18
CA THR A 31 0.16 17.98 -18.82
C THR A 31 -0.27 16.59 -18.37
N ILE A 32 -1.49 16.48 -17.85
CA ILE A 32 -2.01 15.24 -17.28
C ILE A 32 -3.43 14.99 -17.81
N ASN A 33 -3.79 13.71 -17.95
CA ASN A 33 -5.15 13.33 -18.25
C ASN A 33 -6.07 13.72 -17.08
N LYS A 34 -7.19 14.38 -17.38
CA LYS A 34 -8.17 14.83 -16.38
C LYS A 34 -8.66 13.73 -15.46
N ASN A 35 -8.68 12.47 -15.92
CA ASN A 35 -9.12 11.32 -15.14
C ASN A 35 -8.07 10.86 -14.10
N LEU A 36 -6.87 11.42 -14.16
CA LEU A 36 -5.77 11.18 -13.20
C LEU A 36 -5.53 12.40 -12.31
N VAL A 37 -6.53 13.29 -12.21
CA VAL A 37 -6.50 14.50 -11.39
C VAL A 37 -7.55 14.38 -10.30
N ILE A 38 -7.12 14.52 -9.05
CA ILE A 38 -7.97 14.41 -7.86
C ILE A 38 -8.03 15.78 -7.20
N PRO A 39 -9.20 16.41 -7.13
CA PRO A 39 -9.40 17.66 -6.40
C PRO A 39 -9.19 17.46 -4.90
N VAL A 40 -8.51 18.41 -4.26
CA VAL A 40 -8.30 18.44 -2.81
C VAL A 40 -8.59 19.80 -2.24
N ASN A 41 -8.77 19.89 -0.92
CA ASN A 41 -8.95 21.16 -0.24
C ASN A 41 -7.73 22.07 -0.47
N MET A 42 -7.93 23.39 -0.55
CA MET A 42 -6.86 24.38 -0.73
C MET A 42 -5.81 24.33 0.37
N ASN A 43 -6.19 23.92 1.58
CA ASN A 43 -5.31 23.77 2.74
C ASN A 43 -4.62 22.38 2.80
N PHE A 44 -4.92 21.47 1.87
CA PHE A 44 -4.29 20.14 1.85
C PHE A 44 -2.76 20.30 1.71
N ASP A 45 -1.99 19.61 2.55
CA ASP A 45 -0.53 19.73 2.48
C ASP A 45 0.02 19.19 1.15
N SER A 46 0.86 19.98 0.49
CA SER A 46 1.41 19.62 -0.82
C SER A 46 2.39 18.46 -0.77
N LEU A 47 3.14 18.33 0.34
CA LEU A 47 4.07 17.21 0.52
C LEU A 47 3.30 15.92 0.74
N ALA A 48 2.25 15.97 1.57
CA ALA A 48 1.32 14.86 1.73
C ALA A 48 0.69 14.47 0.38
N GLY A 49 0.21 15.45 -0.40
CA GLY A 49 -0.35 15.22 -1.72
C GLY A 49 0.60 14.56 -2.71
N ALA A 50 1.89 14.93 -2.67
CA ALA A 50 2.91 14.32 -3.53
C ALA A 50 3.26 12.88 -3.12
N SER A 51 3.20 12.55 -1.83
CA SER A 51 3.56 11.24 -1.29
C SER A 51 2.42 10.20 -1.39
N LEU A 52 1.18 10.67 -1.43
CA LEU A 52 -0.02 9.84 -1.37
C LEU A 52 -0.16 8.86 -2.56
N PRO A 53 0.02 9.23 -3.84
CA PRO A 53 -0.41 8.41 -4.96
C PRO A 53 0.27 7.04 -5.02
N ILE A 54 1.58 6.98 -5.05
CA ILE A 54 2.28 5.73 -5.36
C ILE A 54 2.18 4.74 -4.21
N ASN A 55 2.64 5.11 -3.03
CA ASN A 55 2.72 4.19 -1.91
C ASN A 55 1.34 3.86 -1.32
N TYR A 56 0.55 4.88 -1.02
CA TYR A 56 -0.78 4.68 -0.42
C TYR A 56 -1.80 4.19 -1.44
N GLY A 57 -1.78 4.71 -2.68
CA GLY A 57 -2.62 4.21 -3.76
C GLY A 57 -2.39 2.73 -4.06
N THR A 58 -1.11 2.30 -4.15
CA THR A 58 -0.76 0.89 -4.36
C THR A 58 -1.19 0.03 -3.19
N SER A 59 -0.88 0.44 -1.94
CA SER A 59 -1.21 -0.33 -0.74
C SER A 59 -2.72 -0.42 -0.52
N TYR A 60 -3.46 0.66 -0.76
CA TYR A 60 -4.91 0.68 -0.62
C TYR A 60 -5.59 -0.20 -1.67
N TYR A 61 -5.18 -0.09 -2.93
CA TYR A 61 -5.62 -0.99 -4.00
C TYR A 61 -5.33 -2.46 -3.66
N ALA A 62 -4.13 -2.75 -3.14
CA ALA A 62 -3.75 -4.09 -2.73
C ALA A 62 -4.69 -4.63 -1.65
N LEU A 63 -4.91 -3.88 -0.57
CA LEU A 63 -5.73 -4.31 0.56
C LEU A 63 -7.22 -4.33 0.22
N LYS A 64 -7.76 -3.22 -0.31
CA LYS A 64 -9.20 -3.06 -0.57
C LYS A 64 -9.66 -3.89 -1.75
N ARG A 65 -9.02 -3.75 -2.91
CA ARG A 65 -9.52 -4.31 -4.17
C ARG A 65 -8.96 -5.70 -4.48
N ARG A 66 -7.68 -5.95 -4.17
CA ARG A 66 -7.05 -7.23 -4.52
C ARG A 66 -7.18 -8.28 -3.43
N ALA A 67 -6.98 -7.89 -2.19
CA ALA A 67 -7.15 -8.77 -1.04
C ALA A 67 -8.60 -8.84 -0.55
N ASN A 68 -9.43 -7.83 -0.81
CA ASN A 68 -10.74 -7.68 -0.17
C ASN A 68 -10.61 -7.85 1.36
N ALA A 69 -9.65 -7.12 1.95
CA ALA A 69 -9.29 -7.25 3.36
C ALA A 69 -10.45 -6.90 4.28
N GLN A 70 -10.66 -7.71 5.31
CA GLN A 70 -11.72 -7.54 6.29
C GLN A 70 -11.14 -7.17 7.65
N SER A 71 -11.82 -6.29 8.39
CA SER A 71 -11.41 -5.94 9.74
C SER A 71 -11.23 -7.19 10.63
N GLY A 72 -10.14 -7.21 11.39
CA GLY A 72 -9.75 -8.33 12.24
C GLY A 72 -8.84 -9.37 11.60
N GLU A 73 -8.66 -9.34 10.26
CA GLU A 73 -7.70 -10.23 9.59
C GLU A 73 -6.25 -9.88 9.95
N SER A 74 -5.40 -10.89 9.92
CA SER A 74 -3.95 -10.79 10.17
C SER A 74 -3.18 -10.52 8.86
N LEU A 75 -2.22 -9.59 8.91
CA LEU A 75 -1.47 -9.09 7.78
C LEU A 75 0.03 -9.16 8.02
N LEU A 76 0.76 -9.96 7.24
CA LEU A 76 2.21 -9.94 7.20
C LEU A 76 2.67 -8.90 6.18
N VAL A 77 3.53 -7.96 6.62
CA VAL A 77 4.09 -6.91 5.76
C VAL A 77 5.59 -7.17 5.59
N LEU A 78 6.00 -7.65 4.42
CA LEU A 78 7.42 -7.77 4.08
C LEU A 78 8.01 -6.40 3.73
N GLY A 79 9.26 -6.16 4.10
CA GLY A 79 9.90 -4.87 3.87
C GLY A 79 9.13 -3.70 4.53
N ALA A 80 8.65 -3.93 5.75
CA ALA A 80 7.71 -3.07 6.47
C ALA A 80 8.18 -1.62 6.65
N SER A 81 9.50 -1.36 6.65
CA SER A 81 10.08 -0.02 6.75
C SER A 81 10.19 0.73 5.41
N GLY A 82 9.91 0.08 4.28
CA GLY A 82 9.88 0.73 2.97
C GLY A 82 8.61 1.53 2.71
N GLY A 83 8.53 2.27 1.61
CA GLY A 83 7.39 3.14 1.29
C GLY A 83 6.05 2.39 1.23
N ILE A 84 5.99 1.24 0.55
CA ILE A 84 4.81 0.36 0.53
C ILE A 84 4.50 -0.18 1.93
N GLY A 85 5.52 -0.67 2.65
CA GLY A 85 5.35 -1.21 4.00
C GLY A 85 4.77 -0.18 4.97
N THR A 86 5.35 1.02 5.01
CA THR A 86 4.89 2.16 5.83
C THR A 86 3.44 2.52 5.54
N ALA A 87 3.09 2.68 4.26
CA ALA A 87 1.73 2.98 3.84
C ALA A 87 0.76 1.85 4.22
N THR A 88 1.19 0.59 4.04
CA THR A 88 0.40 -0.58 4.38
C THR A 88 0.09 -0.65 5.88
N ILE A 89 1.08 -0.40 6.75
CA ILE A 89 0.88 -0.42 8.22
C ILE A 89 -0.16 0.62 8.64
N GLN A 90 -0.05 1.84 8.14
CA GLN A 90 -0.99 2.90 8.48
C GLN A 90 -2.40 2.60 7.97
N LEU A 91 -2.53 2.13 6.73
CA LEU A 91 -3.81 1.71 6.16
C LEU A 91 -4.40 0.51 6.89
N ALA A 92 -3.58 -0.45 7.29
CA ALA A 92 -4.01 -1.60 8.08
C ALA A 92 -4.67 -1.16 9.39
N LYS A 93 -4.11 -0.15 10.06
CA LYS A 93 -4.70 0.42 11.28
C LYS A 93 -6.08 1.04 11.00
N VAL A 94 -6.22 1.83 9.94
CA VAL A 94 -7.51 2.42 9.54
C VAL A 94 -8.54 1.33 9.20
N MET A 95 -8.10 0.25 8.56
CA MET A 95 -8.95 -0.87 8.14
C MET A 95 -9.20 -1.91 9.26
N GLY A 96 -8.59 -1.74 10.44
CA GLY A 96 -8.75 -2.65 11.58
C GLY A 96 -8.07 -4.01 11.40
N LEU A 97 -6.97 -4.06 10.63
CA LEU A 97 -6.15 -5.27 10.45
C LEU A 97 -5.10 -5.39 11.56
N LYS A 98 -4.68 -6.62 11.85
CA LYS A 98 -3.61 -6.93 12.80
C LYS A 98 -2.31 -7.15 12.02
N THR A 99 -1.28 -6.35 12.30
CA THR A 99 -0.04 -6.35 11.51
C THR A 99 1.08 -7.17 12.15
N ILE A 100 1.76 -7.98 11.33
CA ILE A 100 3.06 -8.56 11.64
C ILE A 100 4.05 -7.96 10.64
N CYS A 101 5.01 -7.20 11.15
CA CYS A 101 5.89 -6.37 10.34
C CYS A 101 7.28 -6.99 10.24
N ALA A 102 7.68 -7.43 9.05
CA ALA A 102 8.96 -8.08 8.81
C ALA A 102 10.02 -7.05 8.37
N VAL A 103 11.12 -6.97 9.13
CA VAL A 103 12.23 -6.03 8.93
C VAL A 103 13.59 -6.71 9.10
N GLY A 104 14.66 -6.11 8.58
CA GLY A 104 16.02 -6.67 8.61
C GLY A 104 17.03 -5.89 9.48
N SER A 105 16.60 -4.97 10.38
CA SER A 105 17.50 -4.29 11.34
C SER A 105 16.73 -3.71 12.52
N ASP A 106 17.42 -3.44 13.65
CA ASP A 106 16.80 -2.87 14.85
C ASP A 106 16.27 -1.47 14.60
N ASP A 107 17.01 -0.60 13.92
CA ASP A 107 16.56 0.75 13.59
C ASP A 107 15.23 0.72 12.80
N LYS A 108 15.11 -0.24 11.86
CA LYS A 108 13.87 -0.46 11.10
C LYS A 108 12.74 -0.98 11.98
N ALA A 109 13.04 -1.82 12.96
CA ALA A 109 12.06 -2.34 13.92
C ALA A 109 11.50 -1.20 14.79
N GLU A 110 12.36 -0.36 15.34
CA GLU A 110 11.94 0.82 16.12
C GLU A 110 11.08 1.77 15.29
N TYR A 111 11.51 2.04 14.06
CA TYR A 111 10.76 2.89 13.14
C TYR A 111 9.36 2.34 12.86
N VAL A 112 9.25 1.07 12.51
CA VAL A 112 7.96 0.41 12.20
C VAL A 112 7.05 0.37 13.43
N LYS A 113 7.61 0.16 14.61
CA LYS A 113 6.88 0.22 15.88
C LYS A 113 6.32 1.63 16.12
N SER A 114 7.09 2.68 15.81
CA SER A 114 6.64 4.06 15.94
C SER A 114 5.47 4.41 15.01
N LEU A 115 5.31 3.69 13.89
CA LEU A 115 4.18 3.82 12.96
C LEU A 115 2.91 3.10 13.42
N GLY A 116 3.02 2.29 14.49
CA GLY A 116 1.90 1.51 15.02
C GLY A 116 1.81 0.08 14.47
N GLY A 117 2.94 -0.50 14.01
CA GLY A 117 3.04 -1.94 13.75
C GLY A 117 2.82 -2.73 15.04
N ASP A 118 1.94 -3.75 15.01
CA ASP A 118 1.57 -4.50 16.21
C ASP A 118 2.67 -5.46 16.64
N GLU A 119 3.05 -6.39 15.77
CA GLU A 119 4.12 -7.36 15.99
C GLU A 119 5.28 -7.15 15.02
N ILE A 120 6.52 -7.36 15.46
CA ILE A 120 7.70 -7.13 14.64
C ILE A 120 8.56 -8.38 14.58
N VAL A 121 8.94 -8.80 13.37
CA VAL A 121 9.78 -9.95 13.10
C VAL A 121 11.08 -9.53 12.43
N ARG A 122 12.20 -9.83 13.06
CA ARG A 122 13.56 -9.65 12.56
C ARG A 122 13.97 -10.88 11.75
N TYR A 123 13.53 -10.93 10.47
CA TYR A 123 13.77 -12.11 9.60
C TYR A 123 15.24 -12.37 9.27
N ASP A 124 16.13 -11.45 9.58
CA ASP A 124 17.58 -11.63 9.52
C ASP A 124 18.16 -12.42 10.73
N GLN A 125 17.38 -12.59 11.79
CA GLN A 125 17.77 -13.24 13.03
C GLN A 125 16.97 -14.52 13.32
N VAL A 126 15.76 -14.63 12.76
CA VAL A 126 14.84 -15.75 13.04
C VAL A 126 14.22 -16.30 11.76
N ASP A 127 13.71 -17.53 11.83
CA ASP A 127 12.91 -18.10 10.75
C ASP A 127 11.55 -17.38 10.68
N LEU A 128 11.32 -16.68 9.57
CA LEU A 128 10.11 -15.89 9.36
C LEU A 128 8.84 -16.75 9.46
N LYS A 129 8.85 -17.92 8.81
CA LYS A 129 7.68 -18.81 8.74
C LYS A 129 7.31 -19.32 10.14
N GLU A 130 8.29 -19.81 10.90
CA GLU A 130 8.03 -20.37 12.23
C GLU A 130 7.58 -19.28 13.20
N THR A 131 8.25 -18.12 13.20
CA THR A 131 7.88 -16.98 14.05
C THR A 131 6.47 -16.46 13.74
N VAL A 132 6.12 -16.30 12.47
CA VAL A 132 4.75 -15.86 12.09
C VAL A 132 3.71 -16.89 12.52
N LYS A 133 3.99 -18.18 12.44
CA LYS A 133 3.08 -19.22 12.93
C LYS A 133 2.93 -19.19 14.45
N GLU A 134 4.00 -18.97 15.20
CA GLU A 134 3.93 -18.80 16.65
C GLU A 134 3.03 -17.63 17.03
N LEU A 135 3.20 -16.47 16.36
CA LEU A 135 2.38 -15.26 16.57
C LEU A 135 0.90 -15.41 16.17
N THR A 136 0.58 -16.48 15.44
CA THR A 136 -0.79 -16.74 14.93
C THR A 136 -1.37 -18.09 15.40
N ASP A 137 -0.90 -18.61 16.52
CA ASP A 137 -1.35 -19.89 17.11
C ASP A 137 -1.27 -21.06 16.11
N GLY A 138 -0.26 -21.09 15.25
CA GLY A 138 -0.05 -22.10 14.22
C GLY A 138 -0.88 -21.93 12.94
N LYS A 139 -1.82 -20.99 12.89
CA LYS A 139 -2.73 -20.81 11.75
C LYS A 139 -2.05 -20.16 10.53
N GLY A 140 -1.13 -19.23 10.76
CA GLY A 140 -0.57 -18.33 9.76
C GLY A 140 -1.41 -17.07 9.56
N VAL A 141 -0.99 -16.19 8.64
CA VAL A 141 -1.63 -14.90 8.37
C VAL A 141 -2.63 -15.00 7.21
N ASP A 142 -3.68 -14.19 7.28
CA ASP A 142 -4.71 -14.14 6.24
C ASP A 142 -4.21 -13.46 4.96
N ILE A 143 -3.36 -12.44 5.12
CA ILE A 143 -2.84 -11.62 4.02
C ILE A 143 -1.33 -11.47 4.14
N VAL A 144 -0.63 -11.50 3.00
CA VAL A 144 0.78 -11.12 2.90
C VAL A 144 0.91 -9.99 1.87
N ILE A 145 1.59 -8.91 2.22
CA ILE A 145 2.03 -7.84 1.32
C ILE A 145 3.51 -8.08 0.99
N ASP A 146 3.80 -8.35 -0.27
CA ASP A 146 5.16 -8.66 -0.73
C ASP A 146 5.67 -7.69 -1.80
N PRO A 147 6.36 -6.61 -1.40
CA PRO A 147 7.10 -5.75 -2.31
C PRO A 147 8.57 -6.19 -2.49
N VAL A 148 9.01 -7.25 -1.80
CA VAL A 148 10.42 -7.62 -1.64
C VAL A 148 10.88 -8.66 -2.67
N GLY A 149 10.14 -9.75 -2.82
CA GLY A 149 10.53 -10.87 -3.66
C GLY A 149 11.62 -11.76 -3.02
N GLY A 150 12.26 -12.60 -3.84
CA GLY A 150 13.33 -13.49 -3.41
C GLY A 150 12.86 -14.62 -2.49
N GLU A 151 13.77 -15.17 -1.71
CA GLU A 151 13.52 -16.34 -0.83
C GLU A 151 12.47 -16.04 0.27
N VAL A 152 12.39 -14.80 0.74
CA VAL A 152 11.44 -14.42 1.79
C VAL A 152 9.98 -14.56 1.35
N SER A 153 9.69 -14.45 0.05
CA SER A 153 8.35 -14.66 -0.51
C SER A 153 7.86 -16.09 -0.30
N GLU A 154 8.72 -17.10 -0.48
CA GLU A 154 8.33 -18.49 -0.24
C GLU A 154 8.10 -18.78 1.24
N GLN A 155 8.94 -18.24 2.12
CA GLN A 155 8.74 -18.34 3.56
C GLN A 155 7.41 -17.71 3.98
N ALA A 156 7.09 -16.52 3.46
CA ALA A 156 5.83 -15.82 3.72
C ALA A 156 4.63 -16.60 3.19
N LEU A 157 4.73 -17.19 1.98
CA LEU A 157 3.67 -18.07 1.45
C LEU A 157 3.43 -19.28 2.36
N ARG A 158 4.51 -19.88 2.90
CA ARG A 158 4.43 -21.01 3.85
C ARG A 158 3.82 -20.61 5.19
N ALA A 159 3.94 -19.34 5.58
CA ALA A 159 3.36 -18.74 6.77
C ALA A 159 1.91 -18.23 6.56
N THR A 160 1.38 -18.27 5.34
CA THR A 160 0.01 -17.88 5.03
C THR A 160 -0.99 -18.92 5.53
N ALA A 161 -2.11 -18.49 6.07
CA ALA A 161 -3.19 -19.35 6.56
C ALA A 161 -3.95 -20.04 5.40
N PHE A 162 -4.75 -21.06 5.72
CA PHE A 162 -5.67 -21.64 4.76
C PHE A 162 -6.68 -20.58 4.25
N ASN A 163 -6.92 -20.55 2.94
CA ASN A 163 -7.66 -19.50 2.23
C ASN A 163 -7.03 -18.09 2.28
N GLY A 164 -5.82 -17.96 2.79
CA GLY A 164 -5.10 -16.70 2.77
C GLY A 164 -4.57 -16.34 1.38
N ARG A 165 -4.01 -15.12 1.26
CA ARG A 165 -3.52 -14.59 -0.03
C ARG A 165 -2.20 -13.83 0.13
N LEU A 166 -1.27 -14.14 -0.76
CA LEU A 166 -0.01 -13.42 -0.93
C LEU A 166 -0.15 -12.44 -2.10
N LEU A 167 0.03 -11.16 -1.81
CA LEU A 167 -0.07 -10.07 -2.77
C LEU A 167 1.31 -9.70 -3.30
N VAL A 168 1.56 -10.00 -4.57
CA VAL A 168 2.82 -9.69 -5.25
C VAL A 168 2.78 -8.26 -5.74
N ILE A 169 3.59 -7.38 -5.14
CA ILE A 169 3.65 -5.94 -5.46
C ILE A 169 4.93 -5.59 -6.22
N GLY A 170 6.04 -6.22 -5.85
CA GLY A 170 7.34 -5.90 -6.44
C GLY A 170 8.43 -6.90 -6.06
N PHE A 171 9.64 -6.58 -6.49
CA PHE A 171 10.82 -7.42 -6.31
C PHE A 171 12.03 -6.56 -5.92
N ALA A 172 11.88 -5.79 -4.81
CA ALA A 172 12.91 -4.84 -4.36
C ALA A 172 14.25 -5.52 -3.97
N ASN A 173 14.23 -6.81 -3.66
CA ASN A 173 15.43 -7.63 -3.49
C ASN A 173 16.22 -7.83 -4.81
N GLY A 174 15.60 -7.59 -5.98
CA GLY A 174 16.19 -7.84 -7.29
C GLY A 174 15.98 -9.25 -7.82
N GLU A 175 15.43 -10.17 -7.03
CA GLU A 175 15.17 -11.55 -7.40
C GLU A 175 13.68 -11.85 -7.50
N ILE A 176 13.26 -12.42 -8.64
CA ILE A 176 11.89 -12.92 -8.82
C ILE A 176 11.80 -14.32 -8.20
N PRO A 177 10.93 -14.54 -7.20
CA PRO A 177 10.84 -15.81 -6.51
C PRO A 177 10.35 -16.92 -7.44
N LYS A 178 10.92 -18.14 -7.28
CA LYS A 178 10.47 -19.35 -7.96
C LYS A 178 9.67 -20.21 -6.99
N ILE A 179 8.38 -20.05 -6.98
CA ILE A 179 7.48 -20.76 -6.07
C ILE A 179 6.91 -22.00 -6.78
N SER A 180 7.03 -23.14 -6.13
CA SER A 180 6.43 -24.38 -6.61
C SER A 180 4.89 -24.30 -6.50
N LEU A 181 4.17 -24.41 -7.61
CA LEU A 181 2.71 -24.25 -7.65
C LEU A 181 1.94 -25.21 -6.76
N ASN A 182 2.49 -26.42 -6.46
CA ASN A 182 1.86 -27.35 -5.54
C ASN A 182 1.67 -26.76 -4.12
N LEU A 183 2.44 -25.75 -3.72
CA LEU A 183 2.23 -25.06 -2.45
C LEU A 183 0.88 -24.37 -2.38
N THR A 184 0.41 -23.80 -3.47
CA THR A 184 -0.91 -23.16 -3.51
C THR A 184 -2.04 -24.17 -3.28
N LEU A 185 -1.90 -25.38 -3.89
CA LEU A 185 -2.84 -26.47 -3.70
C LEU A 185 -2.83 -27.02 -2.27
N VAL A 186 -1.65 -27.39 -1.77
CA VAL A 186 -1.50 -28.05 -0.47
C VAL A 186 -1.90 -27.12 0.68
N LYS A 187 -1.60 -25.83 0.56
CA LYS A 187 -1.94 -24.84 1.57
C LYS A 187 -3.32 -24.19 1.37
N GLY A 188 -3.95 -24.38 0.21
CA GLY A 188 -5.21 -23.71 -0.13
C GLY A 188 -5.08 -22.18 -0.13
N VAL A 189 -4.00 -21.64 -0.68
CA VAL A 189 -3.70 -20.19 -0.68
C VAL A 189 -3.74 -19.62 -2.09
N SER A 190 -3.97 -18.31 -2.20
CA SER A 190 -3.94 -17.56 -3.45
C SER A 190 -2.65 -16.74 -3.59
N ILE A 191 -2.09 -16.68 -4.80
CA ILE A 191 -1.06 -15.70 -5.16
C ILE A 191 -1.70 -14.67 -6.08
N VAL A 192 -1.71 -13.41 -5.68
CA VAL A 192 -2.47 -12.34 -6.32
C VAL A 192 -1.53 -11.23 -6.79
N GLY A 193 -1.48 -10.98 -8.08
CA GLY A 193 -0.70 -9.86 -8.65
C GLY A 193 -1.35 -8.49 -8.33
N VAL A 194 -0.52 -7.52 -8.00
CA VAL A 194 -0.93 -6.14 -7.72
C VAL A 194 -0.25 -5.21 -8.72
N TRP A 195 -0.99 -4.76 -9.73
CA TRP A 195 -0.49 -3.77 -10.69
C TRP A 195 -1.38 -2.53 -10.69
N TRP A 196 -1.16 -1.69 -9.68
CA TRP A 196 -1.91 -0.45 -9.48
C TRP A 196 -1.83 0.52 -10.66
N GLY A 197 -0.66 0.71 -11.27
CA GLY A 197 -0.51 1.60 -12.42
C GLY A 197 -1.36 1.20 -13.64
N ARG A 198 -1.63 -0.10 -13.84
CA ARG A 198 -2.60 -0.54 -14.84
C ARG A 198 -4.04 -0.26 -14.40
N TRP A 199 -4.33 -0.50 -13.12
CA TRP A 199 -5.64 -0.24 -12.55
C TRP A 199 -6.10 1.20 -12.74
N THR A 200 -5.24 2.18 -12.47
CA THR A 200 -5.54 3.61 -12.64
C THR A 200 -5.99 3.97 -14.06
N ASN A 201 -5.44 3.27 -15.07
CA ASN A 201 -5.79 3.50 -16.48
C ASN A 201 -7.04 2.73 -16.94
N THR A 202 -7.32 1.57 -16.37
CA THR A 202 -8.45 0.70 -16.77
C THR A 202 -9.71 0.93 -15.96
N SER A 203 -9.59 1.48 -14.76
CA SER A 203 -10.67 1.72 -13.81
C SER A 203 -10.57 3.11 -13.18
N PRO A 204 -10.66 4.19 -13.99
CA PRO A 204 -10.44 5.55 -13.50
C PRO A 204 -11.50 6.02 -12.49
N HIS A 205 -12.73 5.52 -12.60
CA HIS A 205 -13.81 5.89 -11.67
C HIS A 205 -13.53 5.32 -10.27
N GLU A 206 -13.27 4.03 -10.18
CA GLU A 206 -12.95 3.35 -8.92
C GLU A 206 -11.63 3.87 -8.32
N THR A 207 -10.68 4.26 -9.17
CA THR A 207 -9.45 4.92 -8.75
C THR A 207 -9.75 6.26 -8.08
N ALA A 208 -10.65 7.06 -8.65
CA ALA A 208 -11.05 8.34 -8.07
C ALA A 208 -11.80 8.16 -6.72
N GLU A 209 -12.64 7.12 -6.60
CA GLU A 209 -13.27 6.75 -5.33
C GLU A 209 -12.23 6.40 -4.27
N ASP A 210 -11.29 5.51 -4.59
CA ASP A 210 -10.23 5.08 -3.67
C ASP A 210 -9.37 6.26 -3.22
N PHE A 211 -9.08 7.21 -4.12
CA PHE A 211 -8.36 8.43 -3.75
C PHE A 211 -9.18 9.40 -2.90
N SER A 212 -10.47 9.52 -3.14
CA SER A 212 -11.35 10.34 -2.32
C SER A 212 -11.37 9.84 -0.86
N GLU A 213 -11.41 8.53 -0.68
CA GLU A 213 -11.31 7.92 0.65
C GLU A 213 -9.93 8.16 1.30
N LEU A 214 -8.84 7.97 0.54
CA LEU A 214 -7.48 8.24 1.03
C LEU A 214 -7.30 9.71 1.46
N VAL A 215 -7.79 10.64 0.67
CA VAL A 215 -7.78 12.08 1.01
C VAL A 215 -8.58 12.33 2.28
N SER A 216 -9.76 11.71 2.42
CA SER A 216 -10.58 11.82 3.62
C SER A 216 -9.86 11.32 4.87
N PHE A 217 -9.14 10.20 4.80
CA PHE A 217 -8.35 9.68 5.92
C PHE A 217 -7.19 10.63 6.32
N VAL A 218 -6.61 11.33 5.35
CA VAL A 218 -5.58 12.35 5.64
C VAL A 218 -6.20 13.58 6.27
N GLU A 219 -7.34 14.06 5.75
CA GLU A 219 -8.04 15.25 6.27
C GLU A 219 -8.64 15.00 7.65
N SER A 220 -9.07 13.79 7.97
CA SER A 220 -9.55 13.40 9.31
C SER A 220 -8.42 13.17 10.33
N GLY A 221 -7.17 13.06 9.86
CA GLY A 221 -6.01 12.74 10.70
C GLY A 221 -5.86 11.24 11.02
N GLU A 222 -6.66 10.38 10.41
CA GLU A 222 -6.52 8.92 10.53
C GLU A 222 -5.26 8.39 9.83
N LEU A 223 -4.85 9.03 8.71
CA LEU A 223 -3.58 8.80 8.05
C LEU A 223 -2.62 9.96 8.30
N ASN A 224 -1.50 9.66 8.95
CA ASN A 224 -0.42 10.61 9.15
C ASN A 224 0.76 10.24 8.24
N LEU A 225 0.79 10.82 7.04
CA LEU A 225 1.70 10.43 5.97
C LEU A 225 3.17 10.60 6.40
N SER A 226 3.93 9.53 6.31
CA SER A 226 5.38 9.58 6.54
C SER A 226 6.09 10.12 5.31
N LEU A 227 6.82 11.22 5.47
CA LEU A 227 7.62 11.86 4.43
C LEU A 227 9.12 11.53 4.53
N ILE A 228 9.52 10.74 5.52
CA ILE A 228 10.94 10.51 5.86
C ILE A 228 11.68 9.73 4.76
N HIS A 229 10.98 8.95 3.96
CA HIS A 229 11.59 8.12 2.91
C HIS A 229 11.60 8.76 1.53
N ILE A 230 11.21 9.99 1.41
CA ILE A 230 11.32 10.79 0.20
C ILE A 230 12.58 11.64 0.28
#